data_6352c09020895b1882a3ce932f6e0317
#
_entry.id   6352c09020895b1882a3ce932f6e0317
#
_cell.length_a   1.000
_cell.length_b   1.000
_cell.length_c   1.000
_cell.angle_alpha   90.00
_cell.angle_beta   90.00
_cell.angle_gamma   90.00
#
_symmetry.space_group_name_H-M   'P 1'
#
loop_
_entity.id
_entity.type
_entity.pdbx_description
1 polymer ?
#
loop_
_entity_poly.entity_id
_entity_poly.type
_entity_poly.pdbx_seq_one_letter_code
_entity_poly.pdbx_strand_id
1 'polypeptide(L)'
;TARDFTQKVKEKAIGQDVLTNLKPGQLMVKIVKDELAELMGGETSEINLKDKPAIVLMSGLQGSGKTTFTAKLANDIRKKKSLKPLMVACDVYRPAAIEQLHVLGKDLDIEVYSEEDNKDPVAIAKAGVKHGKSKGHNLIIIDTAGRLAIDEEMMNEISNIKKAIEPSEILFVVDSMTGQDAVNSAKAFNDVLDFDGVVLTKLDGDARGGAALSIKSVVDKPIKFIGTGEKMDALDVFHPSRMADRILGMGDVVSLVERAQQQFDQEEARKIQKKIAKNKFGLDDFMKQIQQIKKMGDMKDLVGMIPGANKMMKQSGEQIDNESFKPIEAIINSMTPKERALPSILDQSRKKRISKGSGRSVEEINQLIKQFNQ
;
A
#
# COMPACT_ATOMS: atom_id res chain seq x y z
N THR A 1 -3.99 0.64 28.60
CA THR A 1 -2.91 -0.13 27.96
C THR A 1 -3.23 -1.64 27.95
N ALA A 2 -2.21 -2.56 27.96
CA ALA A 2 -2.46 -4.00 27.87
C ALA A 2 -3.36 -4.55 29.02
N ARG A 3 -3.26 -3.99 30.22
CA ARG A 3 -4.16 -4.35 31.35
C ARG A 3 -5.60 -3.97 31.09
N ASP A 4 -5.82 -2.75 30.63
CA ASP A 4 -7.17 -2.24 30.34
C ASP A 4 -7.83 -3.02 29.21
N PHE A 5 -7.04 -3.33 28.16
CA PHE A 5 -7.47 -4.20 27.08
C PHE A 5 -7.88 -5.58 27.56
N THR A 6 -7.03 -6.25 28.38
CA THR A 6 -7.33 -7.57 28.93
C THR A 6 -8.58 -7.54 29.81
N GLN A 7 -8.76 -6.48 30.59
CA GLN A 7 -9.92 -6.30 31.46
C GLN A 7 -11.22 -6.14 30.63
N LYS A 8 -11.21 -5.31 29.58
CA LYS A 8 -12.36 -5.13 28.66
C LYS A 8 -12.72 -6.43 27.95
N VAL A 9 -11.71 -7.16 27.43
CA VAL A 9 -11.94 -8.48 26.81
C VAL A 9 -12.58 -9.46 27.79
N LYS A 10 -12.09 -9.49 29.05
CA LYS A 10 -12.66 -10.34 30.10
C LYS A 10 -14.11 -9.98 30.42
N GLU A 11 -14.43 -8.72 30.58
CA GLU A 11 -15.76 -8.22 30.86
C GLU A 11 -16.74 -8.59 29.74
N LYS A 12 -16.37 -8.39 28.50
CA LYS A 12 -17.18 -8.77 27.34
C LYS A 12 -17.34 -10.28 27.19
N ALA A 13 -16.31 -11.06 27.55
CA ALA A 13 -16.37 -12.52 27.47
C ALA A 13 -17.31 -13.13 28.56
N ILE A 14 -17.32 -12.55 29.75
CA ILE A 14 -18.14 -13.02 30.86
C ILE A 14 -19.64 -12.63 30.67
N GLY A 15 -19.93 -11.50 30.03
CA GLY A 15 -21.28 -10.96 29.86
C GLY A 15 -22.08 -11.51 28.67
N GLN A 16 -21.45 -12.32 27.79
CA GLN A 16 -22.14 -12.89 26.63
C GLN A 16 -22.58 -14.33 26.91
N ASP A 17 -23.90 -14.54 26.89
CA ASP A 17 -24.43 -15.88 26.72
C ASP A 17 -23.88 -16.49 25.45
N VAL A 18 -23.29 -17.68 25.56
CA VAL A 18 -22.74 -18.42 24.42
C VAL A 18 -23.87 -18.62 23.41
N LEU A 19 -23.94 -17.78 22.40
CA LEU A 19 -24.84 -18.01 21.27
C LEU A 19 -24.59 -19.42 20.77
N THR A 20 -25.64 -20.24 20.81
CA THR A 20 -25.69 -21.70 20.73
C THR A 20 -24.95 -22.35 19.55
N ASN A 21 -24.39 -21.55 18.62
CA ASN A 21 -23.75 -22.02 17.38
C ASN A 21 -22.26 -21.71 17.24
N LEU A 22 -21.61 -21.00 18.19
CA LEU A 22 -20.20 -20.68 18.13
C LEU A 22 -19.40 -21.43 19.21
N LYS A 23 -18.26 -22.03 18.84
CA LYS A 23 -17.34 -22.62 19.82
C LYS A 23 -16.76 -21.51 20.70
N PRO A 24 -16.55 -21.71 22.02
CA PRO A 24 -16.04 -20.69 22.94
C PRO A 24 -14.74 -20.01 22.44
N GLY A 25 -13.85 -20.78 21.82
CA GLY A 25 -12.63 -20.22 21.23
C GLY A 25 -12.86 -19.26 20.05
N GLN A 26 -13.89 -19.48 19.24
CA GLN A 26 -14.23 -18.59 18.13
C GLN A 26 -14.85 -17.29 18.63
N LEU A 27 -15.67 -17.37 19.69
CA LEU A 27 -16.24 -16.20 20.35
C LEU A 27 -15.13 -15.33 20.97
N MET A 28 -14.15 -15.94 21.63
CA MET A 28 -13.00 -15.23 22.22
C MET A 28 -12.18 -14.50 21.14
N VAL A 29 -11.89 -15.15 20.02
CA VAL A 29 -11.17 -14.53 18.89
C VAL A 29 -11.94 -13.34 18.35
N LYS A 30 -13.27 -13.44 18.20
CA LYS A 30 -14.11 -12.34 17.75
C LYS A 30 -14.06 -11.16 18.73
N ILE A 31 -14.22 -11.39 20.04
CA ILE A 31 -14.16 -10.35 21.07
C ILE A 31 -12.81 -9.62 21.03
N VAL A 32 -11.69 -10.38 20.95
CA VAL A 32 -10.36 -9.78 20.86
C VAL A 32 -10.18 -8.96 19.58
N LYS A 33 -10.68 -9.44 18.45
CA LYS A 33 -10.67 -8.70 17.20
C LYS A 33 -11.43 -7.39 17.29
N ASP A 34 -12.65 -7.44 17.80
CA ASP A 34 -13.53 -6.27 17.91
C ASP A 34 -12.91 -5.22 18.85
N GLU A 35 -12.31 -5.65 19.99
CA GLU A 35 -11.60 -4.76 20.90
C GLU A 35 -10.32 -4.16 20.27
N LEU A 36 -9.57 -4.93 19.49
CA LEU A 36 -8.40 -4.40 18.77
C LEU A 36 -8.84 -3.36 17.74
N ALA A 37 -9.91 -3.62 16.99
CA ALA A 37 -10.45 -2.67 16.03
C ALA A 37 -10.91 -1.37 16.70
N GLU A 38 -11.61 -1.47 17.83
CA GLU A 38 -12.06 -0.33 18.65
C GLU A 38 -10.87 0.51 19.14
N LEU A 39 -9.82 -0.12 19.66
CA LEU A 39 -8.60 0.57 20.09
C LEU A 39 -7.90 1.33 18.96
N MET A 40 -8.06 0.88 17.72
CA MET A 40 -7.50 1.54 16.53
C MET A 40 -8.43 2.60 15.93
N GLY A 41 -9.59 2.87 16.56
CA GLY A 41 -10.53 3.92 16.17
C GLY A 41 -11.88 3.42 15.67
N GLY A 42 -12.13 2.10 15.64
CA GLY A 42 -13.40 1.46 15.29
C GLY A 42 -13.75 1.57 13.81
N GLU A 43 -13.84 2.77 13.29
CA GLU A 43 -14.24 3.06 11.92
C GLU A 43 -13.11 3.66 11.06
N THR A 44 -13.29 3.58 9.75
CA THR A 44 -12.39 4.20 8.77
C THR A 44 -12.60 5.71 8.77
N SER A 45 -11.50 6.48 8.79
CA SER A 45 -11.52 7.94 8.73
C SER A 45 -11.11 8.44 7.36
N GLU A 46 -11.94 9.26 6.73
CA GLU A 46 -11.65 9.86 5.44
C GLU A 46 -10.77 11.11 5.54
N ILE A 47 -10.03 11.38 4.47
CA ILE A 47 -9.30 12.66 4.32
C ILE A 47 -10.27 13.79 4.00
N ASN A 48 -10.06 14.98 4.58
CA ASN A 48 -10.88 16.15 4.34
C ASN A 48 -10.45 16.87 3.04
N LEU A 49 -11.25 16.72 2.00
CA LEU A 49 -11.05 17.35 0.68
C LEU A 49 -12.23 18.26 0.30
N LYS A 50 -12.93 18.84 1.26
CA LYS A 50 -14.15 19.65 1.01
C LYS A 50 -13.85 21.02 0.42
N ASP A 51 -12.69 21.60 0.77
CA ASP A 51 -12.28 22.91 0.30
C ASP A 51 -11.86 22.90 -1.19
N LYS A 52 -11.89 24.04 -1.83
CA LYS A 52 -11.50 24.19 -3.26
C LYS A 52 -10.54 25.37 -3.42
N PRO A 53 -9.26 25.15 -3.60
CA PRO A 53 -8.60 23.84 -3.54
C PRO A 53 -8.51 23.30 -2.09
N ALA A 54 -8.58 21.98 -1.94
CA ALA A 54 -8.18 21.34 -0.70
C ALA A 54 -6.65 21.40 -0.56
N ILE A 55 -6.17 21.78 0.60
CA ILE A 55 -4.73 21.91 0.89
C ILE A 55 -4.36 20.85 1.94
N VAL A 56 -3.45 19.95 1.56
CA VAL A 56 -2.95 18.89 2.46
C VAL A 56 -1.51 19.17 2.82
N LEU A 57 -1.23 19.29 4.11
CA LEU A 57 0.12 19.49 4.64
C LEU A 57 0.70 18.16 5.11
N MET A 58 1.84 17.75 4.53
CA MET A 58 2.56 16.55 4.95
C MET A 58 3.59 16.89 6.01
N SER A 59 3.59 16.19 7.13
CA SER A 59 4.51 16.39 8.25
C SER A 59 5.15 15.07 8.69
N GLY A 60 6.31 15.12 9.36
CA GLY A 60 7.00 13.95 9.90
C GLY A 60 8.52 14.00 9.75
N LEU A 61 9.23 13.04 10.35
CA LEU A 61 10.69 12.99 10.36
C LEU A 61 11.30 12.62 9.01
N GLN A 62 12.60 12.80 8.86
CA GLN A 62 13.36 12.35 7.70
C GLN A 62 13.29 10.84 7.59
N GLY A 63 13.16 10.33 6.35
CA GLY A 63 13.06 8.89 6.09
C GLY A 63 11.70 8.25 6.40
N SER A 64 10.73 9.02 6.92
CA SER A 64 9.37 8.52 7.16
C SER A 64 8.56 8.24 5.88
N GLY A 65 9.06 8.63 4.71
CA GLY A 65 8.43 8.39 3.43
C GLY A 65 7.47 9.48 2.94
N LYS A 66 7.53 10.71 3.50
CA LYS A 66 6.65 11.85 3.12
C LYS A 66 6.60 12.09 1.62
N THR A 67 7.74 12.33 0.98
CA THR A 67 7.84 12.66 -0.45
C THR A 67 7.24 11.57 -1.33
N THR A 68 7.57 10.31 -1.05
CA THR A 68 6.98 9.17 -1.78
C THR A 68 5.49 9.07 -1.53
N PHE A 69 5.05 9.27 -0.29
CA PHE A 69 3.64 9.21 0.06
C PHE A 69 2.85 10.38 -0.54
N THR A 70 3.42 11.58 -0.63
CA THR A 70 2.86 12.74 -1.34
C THR A 70 2.49 12.37 -2.77
N ALA A 71 3.40 11.76 -3.51
CA ALA A 71 3.15 11.32 -4.88
C ALA A 71 2.09 10.20 -4.98
N LYS A 72 2.13 9.22 -4.07
CA LYS A 72 1.11 8.15 -4.00
C LYS A 72 -0.27 8.71 -3.74
N LEU A 73 -0.40 9.61 -2.75
CA LEU A 73 -1.67 10.23 -2.39
C LEU A 73 -2.23 11.07 -3.54
N ALA A 74 -1.39 11.88 -4.19
CA ALA A 74 -1.77 12.67 -5.35
C ALA A 74 -2.32 11.79 -6.48
N ASN A 75 -1.63 10.69 -6.78
CA ASN A 75 -2.04 9.74 -7.82
C ASN A 75 -3.33 8.99 -7.46
N ASP A 76 -3.48 8.54 -6.22
CA ASP A 76 -4.67 7.82 -5.74
C ASP A 76 -5.92 8.70 -5.80
N ILE A 77 -5.83 9.94 -5.27
CA ILE A 77 -6.94 10.89 -5.27
C ILE A 77 -7.31 11.31 -6.69
N ARG A 78 -6.31 11.55 -7.57
CA ARG A 78 -6.57 11.83 -8.98
C ARG A 78 -7.37 10.73 -9.65
N LYS A 79 -7.00 9.47 -9.43
CA LYS A 79 -7.67 8.31 -10.02
C LYS A 79 -9.07 8.06 -9.46
N LYS A 80 -9.22 8.18 -8.14
CA LYS A 80 -10.47 7.83 -7.45
C LYS A 80 -11.49 8.95 -7.41
N LYS A 81 -11.03 10.21 -7.28
CA LYS A 81 -11.90 11.38 -7.09
C LYS A 81 -11.86 12.36 -8.26
N SER A 82 -11.11 12.07 -9.33
CA SER A 82 -10.97 12.92 -10.53
C SER A 82 -10.54 14.36 -10.20
N LEU A 83 -9.76 14.55 -9.13
CA LEU A 83 -9.20 15.84 -8.76
C LEU A 83 -7.92 16.10 -9.56
N LYS A 84 -7.59 17.38 -9.77
CA LYS A 84 -6.37 17.86 -10.41
C LYS A 84 -5.34 18.24 -9.33
N PRO A 85 -4.41 17.35 -8.92
CA PRO A 85 -3.46 17.63 -7.88
C PRO A 85 -2.30 18.50 -8.38
N LEU A 86 -1.75 19.30 -7.44
CA LEU A 86 -0.45 19.95 -7.51
C LEU A 86 0.36 19.47 -6.30
N MET A 87 1.60 19.09 -6.50
CA MET A 87 2.56 18.83 -5.42
C MET A 87 3.49 20.04 -5.27
N VAL A 88 3.76 20.47 -4.04
CA VAL A 88 4.63 21.62 -3.74
C VAL A 88 5.83 21.12 -2.94
N ALA A 89 7.03 21.34 -3.45
CA ALA A 89 8.29 20.90 -2.84
C ALA A 89 8.82 21.99 -1.87
N CYS A 90 8.62 21.78 -0.58
CA CYS A 90 9.11 22.70 0.48
C CYS A 90 10.31 22.15 1.27
N ASP A 91 10.93 21.02 0.85
CA ASP A 91 12.17 20.51 1.48
C ASP A 91 13.40 21.24 0.91
N VAL A 92 13.59 22.49 1.31
CA VAL A 92 14.68 23.36 0.81
C VAL A 92 16.06 22.93 1.27
N TYR A 93 16.16 22.06 2.27
CA TYR A 93 17.43 21.59 2.84
C TYR A 93 18.03 20.43 2.07
N ARG A 94 17.23 19.74 1.25
CA ARG A 94 17.64 18.56 0.51
C ARG A 94 17.27 18.67 -0.98
N PRO A 95 18.17 19.19 -1.82
CA PRO A 95 17.93 19.31 -3.26
C PRO A 95 17.50 17.98 -3.91
N ALA A 96 18.08 16.86 -3.46
CA ALA A 96 17.70 15.54 -3.94
C ALA A 96 16.23 15.16 -3.63
N ALA A 97 15.61 15.69 -2.57
CA ALA A 97 14.20 15.45 -2.28
C ALA A 97 13.28 16.23 -3.24
N ILE A 98 13.66 17.45 -3.60
CA ILE A 98 12.96 18.26 -4.61
C ILE A 98 13.04 17.55 -5.97
N GLU A 99 14.24 17.12 -6.38
CA GLU A 99 14.43 16.38 -7.61
C GLU A 99 13.64 15.07 -7.63
N GLN A 100 13.65 14.32 -6.52
CA GLN A 100 12.84 13.11 -6.37
C GLN A 100 11.34 13.39 -6.59
N LEU A 101 10.81 14.47 -6.02
CA LEU A 101 9.41 14.83 -6.20
C LEU A 101 9.10 15.18 -7.66
N HIS A 102 10.02 15.87 -8.36
CA HIS A 102 9.90 16.16 -9.80
C HIS A 102 9.90 14.88 -10.65
N VAL A 103 10.79 13.92 -10.37
CA VAL A 103 10.82 12.62 -11.06
C VAL A 103 9.49 11.90 -10.88
N LEU A 104 9.00 11.80 -9.64
CA LEU A 104 7.72 11.17 -9.34
C LEU A 104 6.55 11.90 -10.02
N GLY A 105 6.57 13.22 -10.03
CA GLY A 105 5.55 14.02 -10.71
C GLY A 105 5.52 13.76 -12.21
N LYS A 106 6.69 13.71 -12.85
CA LYS A 106 6.84 13.39 -14.27
C LYS A 106 6.33 11.98 -14.61
N ASP A 107 6.70 10.99 -13.81
CA ASP A 107 6.29 9.60 -14.02
C ASP A 107 4.77 9.41 -13.87
N LEU A 108 4.15 10.23 -13.01
CA LEU A 108 2.72 10.20 -12.75
C LEU A 108 1.91 11.20 -13.58
N ASP A 109 2.56 12.04 -14.39
CA ASP A 109 1.91 13.18 -15.08
C ASP A 109 1.14 14.09 -14.11
N ILE A 110 1.82 14.50 -13.03
CA ILE A 110 1.32 15.40 -11.98
C ILE A 110 2.28 16.58 -11.86
N GLU A 111 1.74 17.81 -11.93
CA GLU A 111 2.53 19.03 -11.83
C GLU A 111 3.17 19.16 -10.44
N VAL A 112 4.46 19.57 -10.44
CA VAL A 112 5.22 19.87 -9.21
C VAL A 112 5.65 21.33 -9.26
N TYR A 113 5.38 22.06 -8.18
CA TYR A 113 5.84 23.42 -7.98
C TYR A 113 7.06 23.45 -7.04
N SER A 114 8.10 24.12 -7.43
CA SER A 114 9.32 24.36 -6.64
C SER A 114 9.95 25.71 -7.00
N GLU A 115 10.78 26.24 -6.12
CA GLU A 115 11.58 27.43 -6.34
C GLU A 115 13.04 27.13 -5.97
N GLU A 116 13.92 27.02 -6.97
CA GLU A 116 15.31 26.54 -6.78
C GLU A 116 16.15 27.46 -5.90
N ASP A 117 16.01 28.79 -6.07
CA ASP A 117 16.80 29.81 -5.39
C ASP A 117 16.20 30.23 -4.04
N ASN A 118 14.95 29.89 -3.77
CA ASN A 118 14.26 30.28 -2.55
C ASN A 118 14.56 29.26 -1.44
N LYS A 119 15.02 29.76 -0.30
CA LYS A 119 15.31 28.95 0.90
C LYS A 119 14.28 29.14 2.03
N ASP A 120 13.20 29.88 1.76
CA ASP A 120 12.09 30.06 2.70
C ASP A 120 10.93 29.12 2.38
N PRO A 121 10.76 28.01 3.12
CA PRO A 121 9.70 27.03 2.85
C PRO A 121 8.30 27.60 3.05
N VAL A 122 8.14 28.63 3.90
CA VAL A 122 6.85 29.31 4.12
C VAL A 122 6.47 30.12 2.89
N ALA A 123 7.43 30.85 2.30
CA ALA A 123 7.21 31.60 1.08
C ALA A 123 6.89 30.68 -0.10
N ILE A 124 7.63 29.57 -0.25
CA ILE A 124 7.38 28.56 -1.29
C ILE A 124 5.97 27.94 -1.15
N ALA A 125 5.57 27.57 0.07
CA ALA A 125 4.25 27.01 0.32
C ALA A 125 3.12 28.00 -0.09
N LYS A 126 3.24 29.28 0.30
CA LYS A 126 2.29 30.33 -0.12
C LYS A 126 2.25 30.51 -1.64
N ALA A 127 3.41 30.59 -2.26
CA ALA A 127 3.52 30.76 -3.71
C ALA A 127 2.96 29.53 -4.45
N GLY A 128 3.22 28.33 -3.97
CA GLY A 128 2.66 27.07 -4.51
C GLY A 128 1.14 27.03 -4.40
N VAL A 129 0.56 27.46 -3.28
CA VAL A 129 -0.90 27.56 -3.12
C VAL A 129 -1.48 28.60 -4.09
N LYS A 130 -0.85 29.76 -4.24
CA LYS A 130 -1.26 30.80 -5.19
C LYS A 130 -1.19 30.29 -6.63
N HIS A 131 -0.09 29.61 -6.98
CA HIS A 131 0.11 29.00 -8.30
C HIS A 131 -1.00 27.97 -8.58
N GLY A 132 -1.25 27.06 -7.64
CA GLY A 132 -2.27 26.04 -7.78
C GLY A 132 -3.67 26.63 -8.02
N LYS A 133 -4.05 27.65 -7.25
CA LYS A 133 -5.30 28.40 -7.44
C LYS A 133 -5.38 29.01 -8.85
N SER A 134 -4.31 29.66 -9.31
CA SER A 134 -4.26 30.33 -10.63
C SER A 134 -4.34 29.37 -11.80
N LYS A 135 -3.84 28.13 -11.64
CA LYS A 135 -3.82 27.07 -12.67
C LYS A 135 -5.03 26.13 -12.59
N GLY A 136 -5.96 26.39 -11.67
CA GLY A 136 -7.18 25.60 -11.52
C GLY A 136 -6.96 24.21 -10.94
N HIS A 137 -5.89 24.03 -10.12
CA HIS A 137 -5.74 22.83 -9.30
C HIS A 137 -6.76 22.87 -8.17
N ASN A 138 -7.37 21.74 -7.87
CA ASN A 138 -8.38 21.62 -6.82
C ASN A 138 -7.91 20.77 -5.63
N LEU A 139 -6.67 20.25 -5.71
CA LEU A 139 -5.93 19.61 -4.62
C LEU A 139 -4.49 20.12 -4.66
N ILE A 140 -3.97 20.56 -3.52
CA ILE A 140 -2.58 21.01 -3.37
C ILE A 140 -1.98 20.24 -2.19
N ILE A 141 -0.89 19.51 -2.44
CA ILE A 141 -0.20 18.73 -1.40
C ILE A 141 1.17 19.34 -1.17
N ILE A 142 1.42 19.78 0.06
CA ILE A 142 2.65 20.44 0.47
C ILE A 142 3.58 19.38 1.09
N ASP A 143 4.68 19.06 0.42
CA ASP A 143 5.72 18.15 0.91
C ASP A 143 6.76 18.98 1.68
N THR A 144 6.86 18.77 2.99
CA THR A 144 7.76 19.52 3.85
C THR A 144 9.06 18.80 4.16
N ALA A 145 10.06 19.55 4.58
CA ALA A 145 11.29 18.99 5.09
C ALA A 145 11.04 18.02 6.27
N GLY A 146 11.91 17.04 6.41
CA GLY A 146 12.03 16.23 7.61
C GLY A 146 13.46 16.29 8.11
N ARG A 147 13.65 16.52 9.41
CA ARG A 147 14.94 16.38 10.07
C ARG A 147 15.09 15.03 10.73
N LEU A 148 16.33 14.66 11.07
CA LEU A 148 16.61 13.34 11.71
C LEU A 148 16.06 13.29 13.13
N ALA A 149 15.96 14.43 13.81
CA ALA A 149 15.43 14.54 15.16
C ALA A 149 14.47 15.73 15.26
N ILE A 150 13.63 15.68 16.27
CA ILE A 150 12.69 16.77 16.59
C ILE A 150 13.48 17.86 17.26
N ASP A 151 13.52 19.04 16.65
CA ASP A 151 14.10 20.25 17.23
C ASP A 151 13.11 21.41 17.13
N GLU A 152 13.37 22.47 17.90
CA GLU A 152 12.50 23.63 17.99
C GLU A 152 12.41 24.39 16.67
N GLU A 153 13.49 24.45 15.90
CA GLU A 153 13.54 25.16 14.62
C GLU A 153 12.62 24.49 13.60
N MET A 154 12.67 23.17 13.49
CA MET A 154 11.79 22.38 12.61
C MET A 154 10.31 22.54 13.01
N MET A 155 10.02 22.48 14.31
CA MET A 155 8.64 22.59 14.79
C MET A 155 8.07 23.99 14.56
N ASN A 156 8.90 25.04 14.70
CA ASN A 156 8.53 26.41 14.38
C ASN A 156 8.30 26.59 12.87
N GLU A 157 9.19 26.04 12.03
CA GLU A 157 9.07 26.12 10.58
C GLU A 157 7.72 25.52 10.10
N ILE A 158 7.42 24.29 10.51
CA ILE A 158 6.20 23.62 10.07
C ILE A 158 4.93 24.28 10.63
N SER A 159 5.01 24.82 11.87
CA SER A 159 3.93 25.63 12.44
C SER A 159 3.69 26.91 11.65
N ASN A 160 4.77 27.57 11.19
CA ASN A 160 4.66 28.76 10.34
C ASN A 160 4.09 28.44 8.97
N ILE A 161 4.47 27.31 8.37
CA ILE A 161 3.83 26.83 7.12
C ILE A 161 2.33 26.61 7.35
N LYS A 162 1.94 25.87 8.41
CA LYS A 162 0.52 25.65 8.77
C LYS A 162 -0.24 26.96 8.85
N LYS A 163 0.25 27.95 9.60
CA LYS A 163 -0.38 29.27 9.76
C LYS A 163 -0.49 30.03 8.44
N ALA A 164 0.48 29.83 7.55
CA ALA A 164 0.59 30.59 6.32
C ALA A 164 -0.35 30.12 5.21
N ILE A 165 -0.70 28.81 5.19
CA ILE A 165 -1.49 28.19 4.13
C ILE A 165 -2.87 27.71 4.60
N GLU A 166 -3.13 27.69 5.91
CA GLU A 166 -4.39 27.22 6.53
C GLU A 166 -4.87 25.92 5.88
N PRO A 167 -4.14 24.79 6.07
CA PRO A 167 -4.45 23.55 5.38
C PRO A 167 -5.81 22.99 5.80
N SER A 168 -6.53 22.36 4.85
CA SER A 168 -7.77 21.62 5.09
C SER A 168 -7.51 20.32 5.84
N GLU A 169 -6.30 19.78 5.72
CA GLU A 169 -5.87 18.51 6.29
C GLU A 169 -4.37 18.52 6.59
N ILE A 170 -3.98 18.06 7.77
CA ILE A 170 -2.58 17.84 8.15
C ILE A 170 -2.37 16.36 8.38
N LEU A 171 -1.48 15.75 7.61
CA LEU A 171 -1.13 14.34 7.72
C LEU A 171 0.25 14.16 8.33
N PHE A 172 0.31 13.46 9.46
CA PHE A 172 1.56 13.04 10.06
C PHE A 172 2.01 11.69 9.49
N VAL A 173 3.14 11.70 8.78
CA VAL A 173 3.71 10.51 8.14
C VAL A 173 4.79 9.91 9.01
N VAL A 174 4.65 8.66 9.35
CA VAL A 174 5.57 7.95 10.23
C VAL A 174 5.87 6.55 9.71
N ASP A 175 7.13 6.13 9.88
CA ASP A 175 7.61 4.79 9.55
C ASP A 175 7.16 3.81 10.62
N SER A 176 6.37 2.78 10.25
CA SER A 176 5.84 1.78 11.17
C SER A 176 6.93 0.91 11.82
N MET A 177 8.14 0.89 11.23
CA MET A 177 9.24 0.07 11.73
C MET A 177 10.06 0.74 12.84
N THR A 178 9.85 2.04 13.12
CA THR A 178 10.65 2.80 14.10
C THR A 178 10.22 2.58 15.56
N GLY A 179 9.23 1.73 15.80
CA GLY A 179 8.84 1.30 17.14
C GLY A 179 8.43 2.45 18.07
N GLN A 180 9.08 2.58 19.25
CA GLN A 180 8.72 3.61 20.23
C GLN A 180 9.01 5.04 19.74
N ASP A 181 9.99 5.23 18.86
CA ASP A 181 10.30 6.55 18.29
C ASP A 181 9.17 7.07 17.42
N ALA A 182 8.42 6.20 16.77
CA ALA A 182 7.20 6.57 16.05
C ALA A 182 6.17 7.22 16.99
N VAL A 183 6.00 6.67 18.17
CA VAL A 183 5.04 7.16 19.19
C VAL A 183 5.49 8.50 19.77
N ASN A 184 6.77 8.62 20.12
CA ASN A 184 7.34 9.84 20.65
C ASN A 184 7.24 10.99 19.64
N SER A 185 7.54 10.69 18.38
CA SER A 185 7.44 11.65 17.30
C SER A 185 5.98 12.07 17.06
N ALA A 186 5.05 11.13 17.03
CA ALA A 186 3.63 11.42 16.86
C ALA A 186 3.12 12.38 17.95
N LYS A 187 3.51 12.15 19.21
CA LYS A 187 3.13 13.01 20.32
C LYS A 187 3.67 14.43 20.12
N ALA A 188 4.97 14.58 19.89
CA ALA A 188 5.60 15.89 19.74
C ALA A 188 5.01 16.69 18.55
N PHE A 189 4.78 16.05 17.41
CA PHE A 189 4.12 16.70 16.27
C PHE A 189 2.66 17.06 16.58
N ASN A 190 1.94 16.21 17.31
CA ASN A 190 0.55 16.49 17.68
C ASN A 190 0.43 17.68 18.61
N ASP A 191 1.33 17.80 19.58
CA ASP A 191 1.35 18.89 20.56
C ASP A 191 1.53 20.27 19.89
N VAL A 192 2.21 20.33 18.74
CA VAL A 192 2.47 21.58 18.01
C VAL A 192 1.48 21.80 16.85
N LEU A 193 1.20 20.75 16.09
CA LEU A 193 0.42 20.88 14.87
C LEU A 193 -1.06 20.53 15.05
N ASP A 194 -1.41 19.78 16.09
CA ASP A 194 -2.78 19.23 16.20
C ASP A 194 -3.23 18.63 14.85
N PHE A 195 -2.45 17.68 14.32
CA PHE A 195 -2.68 17.12 12.99
C PHE A 195 -4.00 16.33 12.92
N ASP A 196 -4.56 16.17 11.70
CA ASP A 196 -5.88 15.59 11.50
C ASP A 196 -5.85 14.07 11.30
N GLY A 197 -4.69 13.51 10.93
CA GLY A 197 -4.57 12.10 10.71
C GLY A 197 -3.14 11.59 10.59
N VAL A 198 -2.98 10.31 10.79
CA VAL A 198 -1.70 9.58 10.72
C VAL A 198 -1.63 8.74 9.45
N VAL A 199 -0.45 8.71 8.86
CA VAL A 199 -0.08 7.82 7.77
C VAL A 199 1.02 6.89 8.25
N LEU A 200 0.78 5.59 8.19
CA LEU A 200 1.78 4.56 8.50
C LEU A 200 2.43 4.08 7.20
N THR A 201 3.72 4.37 7.04
CA THR A 201 4.50 3.88 5.89
C THR A 201 5.26 2.61 6.24
N LYS A 202 5.78 1.93 5.22
CA LYS A 202 6.60 0.72 5.33
C LYS A 202 5.94 -0.41 6.12
N LEU A 203 4.61 -0.50 6.04
CA LEU A 203 3.86 -1.52 6.75
C LEU A 203 4.12 -2.94 6.20
N ASP A 204 4.66 -3.06 5.01
CA ASP A 204 5.21 -4.30 4.44
C ASP A 204 6.36 -4.88 5.26
N GLY A 205 7.16 -4.04 5.93
CA GLY A 205 8.20 -4.44 6.87
C GLY A 205 7.69 -4.74 8.29
N ASP A 206 6.53 -4.21 8.68
CA ASP A 206 5.89 -4.47 9.99
C ASP A 206 4.92 -5.64 9.90
N ALA A 207 5.41 -6.84 10.21
CA ALA A 207 4.64 -8.09 10.09
C ALA A 207 3.35 -8.11 10.94
N ARG A 208 3.22 -7.27 11.97
CA ARG A 208 2.11 -7.32 12.93
C ARG A 208 1.33 -6.02 13.08
N GLY A 209 1.80 -4.89 12.55
CA GLY A 209 1.11 -3.60 12.64
C GLY A 209 0.99 -3.02 14.06
N GLY A 210 1.94 -3.35 14.95
CA GLY A 210 1.93 -2.88 16.34
C GLY A 210 2.04 -1.36 16.48
N ALA A 211 2.67 -0.69 15.54
CA ALA A 211 2.78 0.77 15.50
C ALA A 211 1.40 1.45 15.50
N ALA A 212 0.42 0.89 14.80
CA ALA A 212 -0.94 1.43 14.73
C ALA A 212 -1.59 1.56 16.12
N LEU A 213 -1.52 0.49 16.93
CA LEU A 213 -2.07 0.48 18.29
C LEU A 213 -1.35 1.50 19.19
N SER A 214 -0.02 1.52 19.13
CA SER A 214 0.79 2.37 19.99
C SER A 214 0.57 3.87 19.70
N ILE A 215 0.56 4.25 18.44
CA ILE A 215 0.36 5.66 18.03
C ILE A 215 -1.06 6.10 18.39
N LYS A 216 -2.08 5.33 18.02
CA LYS A 216 -3.49 5.68 18.32
C LYS A 216 -3.72 5.86 19.81
N SER A 217 -3.11 5.03 20.65
CA SER A 217 -3.27 5.12 22.11
C SER A 217 -2.66 6.37 22.74
N VAL A 218 -1.70 7.03 22.06
CA VAL A 218 -0.98 8.17 22.59
C VAL A 218 -1.50 9.51 22.06
N VAL A 219 -1.83 9.59 20.77
CA VAL A 219 -2.20 10.88 20.15
C VAL A 219 -3.70 11.03 19.91
N ASP A 220 -4.47 9.96 20.07
CA ASP A 220 -5.92 9.91 19.83
C ASP A 220 -6.37 10.49 18.47
N LYS A 221 -5.49 10.44 17.47
CA LYS A 221 -5.80 10.85 16.10
C LYS A 221 -6.07 9.64 15.21
N PRO A 222 -6.97 9.74 14.22
CA PRO A 222 -7.25 8.64 13.33
C PRO A 222 -6.05 8.30 12.46
N ILE A 223 -5.82 7.00 12.24
CA ILE A 223 -4.95 6.56 11.16
C ILE A 223 -5.81 6.56 9.89
N LYS A 224 -5.36 7.29 8.85
CA LYS A 224 -6.14 7.43 7.61
C LYS A 224 -5.62 6.56 6.48
N PHE A 225 -4.30 6.42 6.38
CA PHE A 225 -3.66 5.69 5.29
C PHE A 225 -2.53 4.79 5.77
N ILE A 226 -2.25 3.78 4.96
CA ILE A 226 -1.10 2.89 5.10
C ILE A 226 -0.34 2.78 3.78
N GLY A 227 0.99 2.79 3.85
CA GLY A 227 1.88 2.46 2.74
C GLY A 227 2.32 1.00 2.87
N THR A 228 2.01 0.20 1.88
CA THR A 228 2.18 -1.25 1.88
C THR A 228 3.25 -1.75 0.90
N GLY A 229 4.20 -0.90 0.54
CA GLY A 229 5.29 -1.21 -0.37
C GLY A 229 5.82 0.01 -1.12
N GLU A 230 6.77 -0.19 -2.01
CA GLU A 230 7.43 0.90 -2.74
C GLU A 230 6.65 1.40 -3.98
N LYS A 231 5.84 0.56 -4.60
CA LYS A 231 5.08 0.89 -5.80
C LYS A 231 4.13 2.07 -5.58
N MET A 232 3.87 2.85 -6.63
CA MET A 232 3.01 4.04 -6.56
C MET A 232 1.53 3.74 -6.27
N ASP A 233 1.09 2.52 -6.48
CA ASP A 233 -0.23 2.01 -6.12
C ASP A 233 -0.29 1.31 -4.75
N ALA A 234 0.85 1.16 -4.07
CA ALA A 234 0.94 0.58 -2.74
C ALA A 234 0.58 1.60 -1.64
N LEU A 235 -0.66 2.08 -1.70
CA LEU A 235 -1.33 2.95 -0.74
C LEU A 235 -2.73 2.42 -0.52
N ASP A 236 -3.09 2.18 0.74
CA ASP A 236 -4.43 1.75 1.11
C ASP A 236 -5.01 2.68 2.19
N VAL A 237 -6.33 2.77 2.23
CA VAL A 237 -7.04 3.39 3.37
C VAL A 237 -6.89 2.49 4.59
N PHE A 238 -6.71 3.08 5.75
CA PHE A 238 -6.62 2.32 6.99
C PHE A 238 -7.99 1.80 7.42
N HIS A 239 -8.10 0.50 7.60
CA HIS A 239 -9.29 -0.18 8.11
C HIS A 239 -8.98 -0.86 9.44
N PRO A 240 -9.48 -0.36 10.59
CA PRO A 240 -9.22 -0.93 11.91
C PRO A 240 -9.49 -2.43 12.01
N SER A 241 -10.61 -2.89 11.48
CA SER A 241 -10.98 -4.33 11.51
C SER A 241 -9.99 -5.21 10.72
N ARG A 242 -9.53 -4.77 9.54
CA ARG A 242 -8.54 -5.51 8.73
C ARG A 242 -7.17 -5.54 9.42
N MET A 243 -6.80 -4.43 10.07
CA MET A 243 -5.57 -4.38 10.86
C MET A 243 -5.65 -5.32 12.07
N ALA A 244 -6.80 -5.42 12.74
CA ALA A 244 -7.02 -6.37 13.81
C ALA A 244 -6.87 -7.82 13.32
N ASP A 245 -7.41 -8.18 12.15
CA ASP A 245 -7.21 -9.49 11.52
C ASP A 245 -5.73 -9.77 11.25
N ARG A 246 -4.98 -8.78 10.75
CA ARG A 246 -3.54 -8.87 10.51
C ARG A 246 -2.76 -9.11 11.81
N ILE A 247 -3.07 -8.38 12.89
CA ILE A 247 -2.46 -8.54 14.22
C ILE A 247 -2.69 -9.95 14.76
N LEU A 248 -3.89 -10.49 14.56
CA LEU A 248 -4.26 -11.85 14.99
C LEU A 248 -3.72 -12.96 14.08
N GLY A 249 -3.04 -12.60 12.99
CA GLY A 249 -2.52 -13.56 12.02
C GLY A 249 -3.60 -14.26 11.20
N MET A 250 -4.78 -13.66 11.10
CA MET A 250 -5.92 -14.18 10.33
C MET A 250 -5.83 -13.82 8.82
N GLY A 251 -4.86 -13.00 8.44
CA GLY A 251 -4.70 -12.48 7.09
C GLY A 251 -5.70 -11.36 6.75
N ASP A 252 -5.49 -10.72 5.62
CA ASP A 252 -6.39 -9.68 5.09
C ASP A 252 -7.02 -10.16 3.77
N VAL A 253 -7.94 -11.10 3.89
CA VAL A 253 -8.64 -11.70 2.72
C VAL A 253 -9.48 -10.66 1.98
N VAL A 254 -10.03 -9.68 2.68
CA VAL A 254 -10.89 -8.65 2.08
C VAL A 254 -10.08 -7.74 1.16
N SER A 255 -8.93 -7.24 1.64
CA SER A 255 -8.02 -6.44 0.80
C SER A 255 -7.51 -7.23 -0.41
N LEU A 256 -7.25 -8.53 -0.25
CA LEU A 256 -6.86 -9.40 -1.36
C LEU A 256 -7.96 -9.48 -2.43
N VAL A 257 -9.20 -9.68 -2.00
CA VAL A 257 -10.37 -9.74 -2.91
C VAL A 257 -10.61 -8.40 -3.60
N GLU A 258 -10.51 -7.29 -2.88
CA GLU A 258 -10.67 -5.93 -3.44
C GLU A 258 -9.59 -5.61 -4.48
N ARG A 259 -8.32 -5.92 -4.19
CA ARG A 259 -7.23 -5.76 -5.17
C ARG A 259 -7.45 -6.64 -6.40
N ALA A 260 -7.89 -7.88 -6.19
CA ALA A 260 -8.26 -8.75 -7.29
C ALA A 260 -9.38 -8.13 -8.13
N GLN A 261 -10.45 -7.63 -7.51
CA GLN A 261 -11.58 -7.03 -8.22
C GLN A 261 -11.22 -5.75 -8.98
N GLN A 262 -10.33 -4.90 -8.45
CA GLN A 262 -9.90 -3.66 -9.11
C GLN A 262 -9.05 -3.93 -10.36
N GLN A 263 -8.36 -5.05 -10.43
CA GLN A 263 -7.46 -5.39 -11.53
C GLN A 263 -8.03 -6.42 -12.51
N PHE A 264 -9.12 -7.10 -12.11
CA PHE A 264 -9.82 -8.02 -13.01
C PHE A 264 -10.77 -7.24 -13.92
N ASP A 265 -10.41 -7.17 -15.18
CA ASP A 265 -11.36 -6.80 -16.24
C ASP A 265 -12.40 -7.92 -16.36
N GLN A 266 -13.63 -7.62 -15.91
CA GLN A 266 -14.73 -8.59 -15.93
C GLN A 266 -15.02 -9.13 -17.34
N GLU A 267 -14.75 -8.32 -18.38
CA GLU A 267 -14.87 -8.78 -19.77
C GLU A 267 -13.78 -9.78 -20.15
N GLU A 268 -12.54 -9.57 -19.71
CA GLU A 268 -11.46 -10.52 -19.95
C GLU A 268 -11.70 -11.83 -19.21
N ALA A 269 -12.16 -11.79 -17.95
CA ALA A 269 -12.52 -12.99 -17.20
C ALA A 269 -13.62 -13.81 -17.90
N ARG A 270 -14.67 -13.15 -18.42
CA ARG A 270 -15.73 -13.81 -19.23
C ARG A 270 -15.20 -14.38 -20.54
N LYS A 271 -14.25 -13.71 -21.21
CA LYS A 271 -13.60 -14.23 -22.43
C LYS A 271 -12.77 -15.47 -22.14
N ILE A 272 -12.03 -15.48 -21.03
CA ILE A 272 -11.24 -16.64 -20.57
C ILE A 272 -12.15 -17.84 -20.24
N GLN A 273 -13.22 -17.62 -19.45
CA GLN A 273 -14.21 -18.67 -19.16
C GLN A 273 -14.82 -19.28 -20.44
N LYS A 274 -15.18 -18.46 -21.41
CA LYS A 274 -15.68 -18.95 -22.71
C LYS A 274 -14.64 -19.74 -23.50
N LYS A 275 -13.36 -19.41 -23.39
CA LYS A 275 -12.25 -20.16 -24.04
C LYS A 275 -12.01 -21.50 -23.35
N ILE A 276 -12.03 -21.54 -22.02
CA ILE A 276 -11.91 -22.80 -21.24
C ILE A 276 -13.07 -23.72 -21.58
N ALA A 277 -14.32 -23.24 -21.56
CA ALA A 277 -15.50 -24.02 -21.89
C ALA A 277 -15.50 -24.58 -23.32
N LYS A 278 -14.74 -23.97 -24.25
CA LYS A 278 -14.58 -24.39 -25.65
C LYS A 278 -13.29 -25.18 -25.91
N ASN A 279 -12.53 -25.56 -24.87
CA ASN A 279 -11.20 -26.16 -24.98
C ASN A 279 -10.23 -25.38 -25.90
N LYS A 280 -10.31 -24.02 -25.86
CA LYS A 280 -9.47 -23.11 -26.64
C LYS A 280 -8.52 -22.29 -25.77
N PHE A 281 -8.34 -22.68 -24.51
CA PHE A 281 -7.39 -22.03 -23.58
C PHE A 281 -5.97 -22.47 -23.96
N GLY A 282 -5.10 -21.52 -24.30
CA GLY A 282 -3.73 -21.75 -24.73
C GLY A 282 -2.70 -21.22 -23.75
N LEU A 283 -1.42 -21.49 -23.99
CA LEU A 283 -0.31 -20.97 -23.18
C LEU A 283 -0.18 -19.44 -23.29
N ASP A 284 -0.69 -18.80 -24.35
CA ASP A 284 -0.79 -17.34 -24.44
C ASP A 284 -1.80 -16.78 -23.42
N ASP A 285 -2.91 -17.47 -23.19
CA ASP A 285 -3.91 -17.06 -22.20
C ASP A 285 -3.37 -17.28 -20.77
N PHE A 286 -2.63 -18.38 -20.57
CA PHE A 286 -1.92 -18.65 -19.32
C PHE A 286 -0.85 -17.59 -19.02
N MET A 287 -0.08 -17.16 -20.03
CA MET A 287 0.89 -16.07 -19.88
C MET A 287 0.22 -14.75 -19.47
N LYS A 288 -0.94 -14.42 -20.06
CA LYS A 288 -1.71 -13.23 -19.66
C LYS A 288 -2.15 -13.29 -18.21
N GLN A 289 -2.58 -14.45 -17.72
CA GLN A 289 -2.94 -14.64 -16.31
C GLN A 289 -1.73 -14.41 -15.39
N ILE A 290 -0.55 -14.96 -15.73
CA ILE A 290 0.68 -14.69 -14.98
C ILE A 290 0.97 -13.19 -14.93
N GLN A 291 0.84 -12.48 -16.07
CA GLN A 291 1.07 -11.04 -16.13
C GLN A 291 0.05 -10.25 -15.30
N GLN A 292 -1.21 -10.69 -15.27
CA GLN A 292 -2.23 -10.08 -14.41
C GLN A 292 -1.91 -10.28 -12.93
N ILE A 293 -1.51 -11.48 -12.52
CA ILE A 293 -1.08 -11.77 -11.14
C ILE A 293 0.11 -10.87 -10.75
N LYS A 294 1.10 -10.72 -11.62
CA LYS A 294 2.24 -9.81 -11.38
C LYS A 294 1.84 -8.34 -11.23
N LYS A 295 0.78 -7.91 -11.91
CA LYS A 295 0.22 -6.55 -11.77
C LYS A 295 -0.49 -6.33 -10.43
N MET A 296 -1.00 -7.38 -9.79
CA MET A 296 -1.70 -7.29 -8.50
C MET A 296 -0.78 -6.93 -7.31
N GLY A 297 0.53 -6.91 -7.51
CA GLY A 297 1.51 -6.58 -6.48
C GLY A 297 2.65 -7.60 -6.39
N ASP A 298 3.45 -7.52 -5.34
CA ASP A 298 4.45 -8.54 -5.08
C ASP A 298 3.77 -9.82 -4.57
N MET A 299 4.19 -10.98 -5.10
CA MET A 299 3.64 -12.28 -4.68
C MET A 299 3.81 -12.52 -3.17
N LYS A 300 4.88 -11.98 -2.57
CA LYS A 300 5.09 -12.04 -1.12
C LYS A 300 3.98 -11.31 -0.35
N ASP A 301 3.55 -10.16 -0.85
CA ASP A 301 2.48 -9.36 -0.23
C ASP A 301 1.13 -10.08 -0.36
N LEU A 302 0.84 -10.64 -1.53
CA LEU A 302 -0.40 -11.39 -1.78
C LEU A 302 -0.48 -12.66 -0.92
N VAL A 303 0.61 -13.41 -0.80
CA VAL A 303 0.69 -14.60 0.05
C VAL A 303 0.57 -14.21 1.54
N GLY A 304 1.15 -13.06 1.93
CA GLY A 304 1.01 -12.54 3.30
C GLY A 304 -0.43 -12.24 3.72
N MET A 305 -1.33 -11.98 2.77
CA MET A 305 -2.76 -11.73 3.01
C MET A 305 -3.59 -13.01 3.17
N ILE A 306 -3.07 -14.16 2.78
CA ILE A 306 -3.78 -15.45 2.90
C ILE A 306 -3.55 -16.07 4.28
N PRO A 307 -4.62 -16.38 5.04
CA PRO A 307 -4.50 -17.01 6.35
C PRO A 307 -3.72 -18.31 6.33
N GLY A 308 -2.67 -18.42 7.16
CA GLY A 308 -1.86 -19.64 7.27
C GLY A 308 -0.80 -19.86 6.19
N ALA A 309 -0.80 -19.12 5.08
CA ALA A 309 0.17 -19.29 3.99
C ALA A 309 1.61 -19.07 4.46
N ASN A 310 1.86 -18.09 5.33
CA ASN A 310 3.19 -17.86 5.93
C ASN A 310 3.72 -19.05 6.75
N LYS A 311 2.84 -19.87 7.36
CA LYS A 311 3.25 -21.10 8.04
C LYS A 311 3.62 -22.20 7.06
N MET A 312 2.85 -22.34 5.97
CA MET A 312 3.13 -23.33 4.92
C MET A 312 4.43 -23.03 4.19
N MET A 313 4.71 -21.76 3.86
CA MET A 313 5.96 -21.34 3.21
C MET A 313 7.20 -21.59 4.10
N LYS A 314 7.09 -21.34 5.40
CA LYS A 314 8.19 -21.65 6.33
C LYS A 314 8.47 -23.16 6.46
N GLN A 315 7.49 -24.01 6.21
CA GLN A 315 7.64 -25.47 6.25
C GLN A 315 8.16 -26.04 4.93
N SER A 316 7.81 -25.45 3.79
CA SER A 316 8.24 -25.94 2.46
C SER A 316 9.63 -25.42 2.05
N GLY A 317 10.17 -24.39 2.69
CA GLY A 317 11.46 -23.79 2.34
C GLY A 317 11.48 -23.06 0.99
N GLU A 318 10.36 -23.00 0.26
CA GLU A 318 10.25 -22.32 -1.02
C GLU A 318 9.78 -20.88 -0.85
N GLN A 319 10.55 -19.94 -1.36
CA GLN A 319 10.15 -18.54 -1.48
C GLN A 319 9.42 -18.36 -2.82
N ILE A 320 8.11 -18.16 -2.76
CA ILE A 320 7.32 -17.77 -3.94
C ILE A 320 7.47 -16.26 -4.12
N ASP A 321 8.20 -15.85 -5.14
CA ASP A 321 8.37 -14.45 -5.52
C ASP A 321 8.06 -14.27 -7.02
N ASN A 322 8.12 -13.02 -7.50
CA ASN A 322 7.91 -12.70 -8.91
C ASN A 322 8.97 -13.36 -9.84
N GLU A 323 10.13 -13.73 -9.30
CA GLU A 323 11.20 -14.41 -10.00
C GLU A 323 10.82 -15.86 -10.35
N SER A 324 9.96 -16.49 -9.54
CA SER A 324 9.51 -17.87 -9.73
C SER A 324 8.79 -18.09 -11.05
N PHE A 325 8.24 -17.04 -11.67
CA PHE A 325 7.58 -17.13 -12.99
C PHE A 325 8.53 -16.92 -14.17
N LYS A 326 9.76 -16.40 -13.97
CA LYS A 326 10.71 -16.16 -15.06
C LYS A 326 11.05 -17.41 -15.90
N PRO A 327 11.26 -18.60 -15.30
CA PRO A 327 11.46 -19.83 -16.06
C PRO A 327 10.31 -20.18 -16.99
N ILE A 328 9.08 -20.04 -16.50
CA ILE A 328 7.85 -20.33 -17.24
C ILE A 328 7.69 -19.35 -18.41
N GLU A 329 7.90 -18.06 -18.15
CA GLU A 329 7.87 -17.01 -19.19
C GLU A 329 8.92 -17.26 -20.28
N ALA A 330 10.15 -17.63 -19.91
CA ALA A 330 11.22 -17.93 -20.85
C ALA A 330 10.86 -19.11 -21.77
N ILE A 331 10.27 -20.17 -21.20
CA ILE A 331 9.82 -21.34 -21.96
C ILE A 331 8.73 -20.93 -22.95
N ILE A 332 7.67 -20.25 -22.50
CA ILE A 332 6.52 -19.87 -23.33
C ILE A 332 6.97 -18.86 -24.42
N ASN A 333 7.81 -17.89 -24.10
CA ASN A 333 8.33 -16.92 -25.06
C ASN A 333 9.19 -17.56 -26.16
N SER A 334 9.83 -18.70 -25.87
CA SER A 334 10.61 -19.47 -26.85
C SER A 334 9.77 -20.35 -27.77
N MET A 335 8.46 -20.43 -27.54
CA MET A 335 7.51 -21.16 -28.39
C MET A 335 6.97 -20.27 -29.51
N THR A 336 6.66 -20.88 -30.66
CA THR A 336 5.93 -20.21 -31.73
C THR A 336 4.46 -19.99 -31.36
N PRO A 337 3.73 -19.03 -32.01
CA PRO A 337 2.29 -18.82 -31.72
C PRO A 337 1.43 -20.09 -31.88
N LYS A 338 1.77 -20.96 -32.86
CA LYS A 338 1.06 -22.22 -33.03
C LYS A 338 1.29 -23.22 -31.89
N GLU A 339 2.50 -23.26 -31.35
CA GLU A 339 2.86 -24.13 -30.21
C GLU A 339 2.24 -23.64 -28.91
N ARG A 340 2.11 -22.32 -28.72
CA ARG A 340 1.41 -21.75 -27.57
C ARG A 340 -0.10 -21.99 -27.63
N ALA A 341 -0.69 -21.93 -28.84
CA ALA A 341 -2.12 -22.17 -29.03
C ALA A 341 -2.47 -23.65 -28.90
N LEU A 342 -1.58 -24.56 -29.30
CA LEU A 342 -1.82 -26.02 -29.32
C LEU A 342 -0.58 -26.78 -28.79
N PRO A 343 -0.38 -26.86 -27.46
CA PRO A 343 0.79 -27.52 -26.89
C PRO A 343 0.95 -29.01 -27.24
N SER A 344 -0.13 -29.66 -27.69
CA SER A 344 -0.09 -31.07 -28.12
C SER A 344 0.79 -31.33 -29.34
N ILE A 345 1.17 -30.31 -30.12
CA ILE A 345 2.08 -30.48 -31.27
C ILE A 345 3.57 -30.50 -30.87
N LEU A 346 3.90 -30.34 -29.59
CA LEU A 346 5.27 -30.31 -29.12
C LEU A 346 5.92 -31.69 -29.11
N ASP A 347 6.60 -32.01 -30.18
CA ASP A 347 7.47 -33.17 -30.30
C ASP A 347 8.86 -32.97 -29.67
N GLN A 348 9.69 -33.99 -29.64
CA GLN A 348 11.02 -33.97 -29.07
C GLN A 348 11.95 -32.93 -29.74
N SER A 349 11.83 -32.74 -31.05
CA SER A 349 12.65 -31.77 -31.79
C SER A 349 12.32 -30.32 -31.38
N ARG A 350 11.02 -30.02 -31.29
CA ARG A 350 10.52 -28.70 -30.84
C ARG A 350 10.88 -28.41 -29.39
N LYS A 351 10.76 -29.41 -28.50
CA LYS A 351 11.18 -29.27 -27.10
C LYS A 351 12.67 -28.98 -26.96
N LYS A 352 13.53 -29.63 -27.75
CA LYS A 352 14.98 -29.34 -27.82
C LYS A 352 15.26 -27.89 -28.28
N ARG A 353 14.54 -27.42 -29.31
CA ARG A 353 14.66 -26.05 -29.78
C ARG A 353 14.21 -25.03 -28.71
N ILE A 354 13.08 -25.28 -28.06
CA ILE A 354 12.56 -24.43 -26.98
C ILE A 354 13.53 -24.42 -25.78
N SER A 355 14.10 -25.57 -25.42
CA SER A 355 15.12 -25.70 -24.39
C SER A 355 16.35 -24.81 -24.69
N LYS A 356 16.84 -24.86 -25.93
CA LYS A 356 17.98 -24.02 -26.36
C LYS A 356 17.64 -22.52 -26.35
N GLY A 357 16.41 -22.16 -26.72
CA GLY A 357 15.96 -20.76 -26.76
C GLY A 357 15.66 -20.17 -25.38
N SER A 358 15.12 -20.97 -24.45
CA SER A 358 14.73 -20.56 -23.11
C SER A 358 15.85 -20.69 -22.08
N GLY A 359 16.93 -21.45 -22.38
CA GLY A 359 17.94 -21.82 -21.40
C GLY A 359 17.43 -22.76 -20.29
N ARG A 360 16.30 -23.46 -20.54
CA ARG A 360 15.68 -24.40 -19.58
C ARG A 360 15.75 -25.83 -20.07
N SER A 361 15.73 -26.78 -19.16
CA SER A 361 15.82 -28.18 -19.51
C SER A 361 14.55 -28.72 -20.21
N VAL A 362 14.67 -29.83 -20.91
CA VAL A 362 13.51 -30.50 -21.54
C VAL A 362 12.56 -31.04 -20.46
N GLU A 363 13.09 -31.43 -19.30
CA GLU A 363 12.32 -31.88 -18.14
C GLU A 363 11.41 -30.77 -17.62
N GLU A 364 11.92 -29.55 -17.45
CA GLU A 364 11.14 -28.36 -17.03
C GLU A 364 10.01 -28.04 -18.03
N ILE A 365 10.30 -28.14 -19.34
CA ILE A 365 9.30 -27.98 -20.40
C ILE A 365 8.21 -29.05 -20.29
N ASN A 366 8.57 -30.31 -20.07
CA ASN A 366 7.60 -31.39 -19.90
C ASN A 366 6.75 -31.19 -18.64
N GLN A 367 7.35 -30.75 -17.56
CA GLN A 367 6.64 -30.45 -16.31
C GLN A 367 5.61 -29.33 -16.49
N LEU A 368 6.00 -28.24 -17.17
CA LEU A 368 5.09 -27.13 -17.49
C LEU A 368 3.90 -27.61 -18.32
N ILE A 369 4.14 -28.39 -19.40
CA ILE A 369 3.07 -28.89 -20.25
C ILE A 369 2.16 -29.84 -19.49
N LYS A 370 2.72 -30.70 -18.63
CA LYS A 370 1.94 -31.62 -17.79
C LYS A 370 1.04 -30.85 -16.81
N GLN A 371 1.56 -29.81 -16.16
CA GLN A 371 0.78 -28.95 -15.26
C GLN A 371 -0.30 -28.15 -16.00
N PHE A 372 0.00 -27.70 -17.22
CA PHE A 372 -0.96 -26.96 -18.04
C PHE A 372 -2.14 -27.84 -18.53
N ASN A 373 -1.93 -29.14 -18.73
CA ASN A 373 -2.96 -30.09 -19.21
C ASN A 373 -3.78 -30.71 -18.06
N GLN A 374 -3.45 -30.47 -16.79
CA GLN A 374 -4.22 -30.86 -15.61
C GLN A 374 -5.29 -29.82 -15.27
#